data_a2eddeb4ed7fbc76fc66c31bb6ff7dca
#
_entry.id   a2eddeb4ed7fbc76fc66c31bb6ff7dca
#
_cell.length_a   1.000
_cell.length_b   1.000
_cell.length_c   1.000
_cell.angle_alpha   90.00
_cell.angle_beta   90.00
_cell.angle_gamma   90.00
#
_symmetry.space_group_name_H-M   'P 1'
#
loop_
_entity.id
_entity.type
_entity.pdbx_description
1 polymer ?
#
loop_
_entity_poly.entity_id
_entity_poly.type
_entity_poly.pdbx_seq_one_letter_code
_entity_poly.pdbx_strand_id
1 'polypeptide(L)'
;MGNRPKFFRKSVEVAVVSLTMIFLSIGISAQENFRVMFYNVENLFDTKDDPLKDDDEFLPDGKFRWTGRKYWKKLKNITRVITAVGGMHSPALVGLCEVENDSVVFDLTARSPLRAQKYDYIVTDSPDERGIDVALLYQRDQFKLLEKNEYRISFSDPATGPSRNILHAVGQLVNGDTLDVFVCHFPSRSGGQLASEPARKDAALLLRNKTDSLFCCRGQAHIVIMGDFNDHPNDKSLSCVLQAQMLSDEPNESELYNLFYHRIKETDFGTYKFRGQWEVLDQFIVSGNLLSKNASVFLKNNEATVFKADFLLEEDKKGKKRPYRTYMGPVYKGGFSDHLPVFIDLIIK
;
A
#
# COMPACT_ATOMS: atom_id res chain seq x y z
N MET A 1 -49.70 -1.84 -92.17
CA MET A 1 -49.62 -0.51 -91.54
C MET A 1 -49.74 -0.72 -90.04
N GLY A 2 -48.68 -0.82 -89.35
CA GLY A 2 -48.67 -1.10 -87.91
C GLY A 2 -47.57 -0.31 -87.17
N ASN A 3 -48.00 0.68 -86.47
CA ASN A 3 -47.14 1.51 -85.61
C ASN A 3 -46.68 0.70 -84.42
N ARG A 4 -45.34 0.61 -84.24
CA ARG A 4 -44.71 0.11 -82.99
C ARG A 4 -44.33 1.31 -82.12
N PRO A 5 -44.66 1.33 -80.79
CA PRO A 5 -44.22 2.39 -79.91
C PRO A 5 -42.78 2.15 -79.46
N LYS A 6 -42.02 3.22 -79.48
CA LYS A 6 -40.63 3.28 -78.93
C LYS A 6 -40.63 3.24 -77.39
N PHE A 7 -40.06 2.20 -76.85
CA PHE A 7 -39.77 2.17 -75.41
C PHE A 7 -38.57 3.05 -75.11
N PHE A 8 -38.79 4.09 -74.31
CA PHE A 8 -37.75 4.87 -73.68
C PHE A 8 -37.15 4.08 -72.49
N ARG A 9 -35.91 3.69 -72.62
CA ARG A 9 -35.12 3.11 -71.51
C ARG A 9 -34.60 4.27 -70.69
N LYS A 10 -35.18 4.50 -69.51
CA LYS A 10 -34.58 5.37 -68.45
C LYS A 10 -33.46 4.60 -67.77
N SER A 11 -32.24 5.04 -67.94
CA SER A 11 -31.10 4.58 -67.19
C SER A 11 -31.21 5.16 -65.76
N VAL A 12 -31.39 4.28 -64.79
CA VAL A 12 -31.30 4.67 -63.35
C VAL A 12 -29.85 4.59 -63.01
N GLU A 13 -29.19 5.75 -62.85
CA GLU A 13 -27.88 5.85 -62.26
C GLU A 13 -28.04 5.64 -60.75
N VAL A 14 -27.60 4.50 -60.26
CA VAL A 14 -27.47 4.23 -58.81
C VAL A 14 -26.18 4.89 -58.36
N ALA A 15 -26.32 6.05 -57.75
CA ALA A 15 -25.20 6.68 -57.01
C ALA A 15 -24.92 5.85 -55.76
N VAL A 16 -23.86 5.06 -55.80
CA VAL A 16 -23.30 4.41 -54.58
C VAL A 16 -22.56 5.47 -53.76
N VAL A 17 -23.23 6.02 -52.78
CA VAL A 17 -22.60 6.85 -51.77
C VAL A 17 -21.83 5.93 -50.82
N SER A 18 -20.52 5.78 -51.06
CA SER A 18 -19.61 5.13 -50.12
C SER A 18 -19.47 6.04 -48.90
N LEU A 19 -20.24 5.74 -47.84
CA LEU A 19 -20.09 6.34 -46.52
C LEU A 19 -18.86 5.73 -45.86
N THR A 20 -17.70 6.33 -46.08
CA THR A 20 -16.47 6.00 -45.34
C THR A 20 -16.64 6.48 -43.92
N MET A 21 -17.09 5.60 -42.99
CA MET A 21 -17.02 5.85 -41.56
C MET A 21 -15.55 5.87 -41.15
N ILE A 22 -14.98 7.05 -41.07
CA ILE A 22 -13.73 7.30 -40.34
C ILE A 22 -14.06 7.10 -38.89
N PHE A 23 -13.81 5.92 -38.35
CA PHE A 23 -13.67 5.73 -36.90
C PHE A 23 -12.44 6.54 -36.45
N LEU A 24 -12.66 7.79 -36.11
CA LEU A 24 -11.77 8.46 -35.18
C LEU A 24 -11.90 7.67 -33.87
N SER A 25 -11.02 6.71 -33.68
CA SER A 25 -10.72 6.19 -32.35
C SER A 25 -10.09 7.37 -31.57
N ILE A 26 -10.96 8.21 -31.00
CA ILE A 26 -10.57 9.03 -29.88
C ILE A 26 -10.19 8.00 -28.82
N GLY A 27 -8.92 7.72 -28.71
CA GLY A 27 -8.37 7.02 -27.57
C GLY A 27 -8.71 7.87 -26.35
N ILE A 28 -9.90 7.64 -25.78
CA ILE A 28 -10.13 7.99 -24.39
C ILE A 28 -9.17 7.05 -23.66
N SER A 29 -7.93 7.52 -23.45
CA SER A 29 -7.08 6.94 -22.43
C SER A 29 -7.92 7.05 -21.17
N ALA A 30 -8.58 5.97 -20.81
CA ALA A 30 -9.21 5.86 -19.52
C ALA A 30 -8.07 6.11 -18.54
N GLN A 31 -8.12 7.24 -17.85
CA GLN A 31 -7.15 7.64 -16.85
C GLN A 31 -7.27 6.60 -15.73
N GLU A 32 -6.49 5.52 -15.84
CA GLU A 32 -6.57 4.40 -14.91
C GLU A 32 -6.12 4.88 -13.55
N ASN A 33 -6.99 4.76 -12.55
CA ASN A 33 -6.66 5.03 -11.17
C ASN A 33 -5.72 3.93 -10.68
N PHE A 34 -4.44 4.24 -10.57
CA PHE A 34 -3.44 3.36 -9.99
C PHE A 34 -3.48 3.51 -8.46
N ARG A 35 -4.28 2.67 -7.78
CA ARG A 35 -4.39 2.73 -6.31
C ARG A 35 -3.26 2.01 -5.64
N VAL A 36 -2.59 2.68 -4.71
CA VAL A 36 -1.58 2.13 -3.80
C VAL A 36 -2.15 2.13 -2.40
N MET A 37 -2.18 0.97 -1.76
CA MET A 37 -2.71 0.74 -0.42
C MET A 37 -1.61 0.26 0.51
N PHE A 38 -1.65 0.66 1.79
CA PHE A 38 -0.86 0.06 2.86
C PHE A 38 -1.77 -0.40 4.00
N TYR A 39 -1.41 -1.54 4.63
CA TYR A 39 -2.16 -2.08 5.75
C TYR A 39 -1.27 -2.89 6.70
N ASN A 40 -1.17 -2.46 7.96
CA ASN A 40 -0.70 -3.33 9.03
C ASN A 40 -1.80 -4.33 9.36
N VAL A 41 -1.52 -5.62 9.15
CA VAL A 41 -2.54 -6.67 9.27
C VAL A 41 -2.68 -7.25 10.68
N GLU A 42 -1.94 -6.74 11.67
CA GLU A 42 -1.94 -7.22 13.07
C GLU A 42 -1.64 -8.72 13.15
N ASN A 43 -0.36 -9.10 13.14
CA ASN A 43 0.13 -10.46 13.42
C ASN A 43 -0.54 -11.55 12.55
N LEU A 44 -0.24 -11.56 11.26
CA LEU A 44 -0.64 -12.65 10.35
C LEU A 44 0.37 -13.78 10.44
N PHE A 45 0.21 -14.66 11.42
CA PHE A 45 0.97 -15.90 11.57
C PHE A 45 0.21 -17.09 10.99
N ASP A 46 0.93 -18.12 10.55
CA ASP A 46 0.33 -19.43 10.27
C ASP A 46 0.09 -20.21 11.58
N THR A 47 0.08 -21.52 11.58
CA THR A 47 -0.16 -22.34 12.77
C THR A 47 0.95 -23.35 13.01
N LYS A 48 2.12 -23.12 12.39
CA LYS A 48 3.28 -23.99 12.48
C LYS A 48 4.38 -23.26 13.23
N ASP A 49 5.08 -23.96 14.05
CA ASP A 49 6.25 -23.48 14.78
C ASP A 49 7.43 -23.23 13.82
N ASP A 50 8.02 -22.05 13.90
CA ASP A 50 9.34 -21.76 13.33
C ASP A 50 10.38 -21.79 14.46
N PRO A 51 11.17 -22.86 14.58
CA PRO A 51 12.10 -23.04 15.69
C PRO A 51 13.21 -21.98 15.77
N LEU A 52 13.29 -21.07 14.80
CA LEU A 52 14.26 -19.95 14.76
C LEU A 52 13.62 -18.62 15.16
N LYS A 53 12.31 -18.59 15.45
CA LYS A 53 11.54 -17.37 15.76
C LYS A 53 10.79 -17.53 17.09
N ASP A 54 10.41 -16.40 17.67
CA ASP A 54 9.58 -16.34 18.89
C ASP A 54 8.11 -16.16 18.49
N ASP A 55 7.54 -17.20 17.87
CA ASP A 55 6.17 -17.23 17.39
C ASP A 55 5.24 -18.15 18.20
N ASP A 56 5.75 -18.79 19.25
CA ASP A 56 5.05 -19.72 20.15
C ASP A 56 3.69 -19.25 20.62
N GLU A 57 3.51 -17.95 20.84
CA GLU A 57 2.23 -17.37 21.26
C GLU A 57 1.13 -17.57 20.21
N PHE A 58 1.49 -17.72 18.92
CA PHE A 58 0.58 -17.91 17.79
C PHE A 58 0.42 -19.37 17.34
N LEU A 59 0.81 -20.34 18.18
CA LEU A 59 0.54 -21.75 17.94
C LEU A 59 -0.85 -22.17 18.45
N PRO A 60 -1.39 -23.33 17.97
CA PRO A 60 -2.69 -23.83 18.42
C PRO A 60 -2.78 -24.11 19.92
N ASP A 61 -1.68 -24.47 20.55
CA ASP A 61 -1.50 -24.69 22.00
C ASP A 61 -0.84 -23.50 22.72
N GLY A 62 -0.39 -22.49 21.98
CA GLY A 62 0.19 -21.28 22.50
C GLY A 62 -0.82 -20.35 23.20
N LYS A 63 -0.33 -19.21 23.69
CA LYS A 63 -1.08 -18.22 24.48
C LYS A 63 -2.38 -17.76 23.80
N PHE A 64 -2.32 -17.49 22.50
CA PHE A 64 -3.48 -17.04 21.73
C PHE A 64 -4.35 -18.18 21.19
N ARG A 65 -3.91 -19.44 21.37
CA ARG A 65 -4.59 -20.61 20.82
C ARG A 65 -4.95 -20.39 19.35
N TRP A 66 -3.92 -20.06 18.57
CA TRP A 66 -4.07 -19.67 17.17
C TRP A 66 -4.28 -20.89 16.29
N THR A 67 -5.55 -21.21 16.03
CA THR A 67 -5.96 -22.40 15.27
C THR A 67 -6.12 -22.08 13.78
N GLY A 68 -6.05 -23.10 12.93
CA GLY A 68 -6.32 -22.96 11.49
C GLY A 68 -7.64 -22.25 11.17
N ARG A 69 -8.70 -22.45 12.01
CA ARG A 69 -9.98 -21.73 11.85
C ARG A 69 -9.79 -20.20 12.03
N LYS A 70 -9.00 -19.76 13.01
CA LYS A 70 -8.70 -18.34 13.24
C LYS A 70 -7.84 -17.78 12.12
N TYR A 71 -6.81 -18.51 11.72
CA TYR A 71 -5.95 -18.18 10.60
C TYR A 71 -6.73 -17.92 9.30
N TRP A 72 -7.53 -18.88 8.87
CA TRP A 72 -8.35 -18.74 7.66
C TRP A 72 -9.42 -17.63 7.78
N LYS A 73 -9.92 -17.38 8.98
CA LYS A 73 -10.79 -16.21 9.22
C LYS A 73 -10.02 -14.89 9.03
N LYS A 74 -8.78 -14.82 9.51
CA LYS A 74 -7.90 -13.65 9.36
C LYS A 74 -7.62 -13.37 7.89
N LEU A 75 -7.24 -14.38 7.11
CA LEU A 75 -7.04 -14.24 5.65
C LEU A 75 -8.29 -13.72 4.92
N LYS A 76 -9.48 -14.23 5.28
CA LYS A 76 -10.76 -13.73 4.73
C LYS A 76 -11.02 -12.27 5.12
N ASN A 77 -10.69 -11.90 6.35
CA ASN A 77 -10.84 -10.52 6.81
C ASN A 77 -9.92 -9.57 6.03
N ILE A 78 -8.64 -9.93 5.87
CA ILE A 78 -7.67 -9.14 5.09
C ILE A 78 -8.16 -9.02 3.63
N THR A 79 -8.59 -10.14 3.02
CA THR A 79 -9.18 -10.10 1.67
C THR A 79 -10.34 -9.10 1.57
N ARG A 80 -11.26 -9.12 2.55
CA ARG A 80 -12.40 -8.19 2.58
C ARG A 80 -11.95 -6.73 2.64
N VAL A 81 -10.90 -6.45 3.40
CA VAL A 81 -10.33 -5.09 3.51
C VAL A 81 -9.76 -4.64 2.18
N ILE A 82 -8.86 -5.45 1.58
CA ILE A 82 -8.23 -5.13 0.29
C ILE A 82 -9.30 -4.91 -0.79
N THR A 83 -10.30 -5.80 -0.87
CA THR A 83 -11.40 -5.67 -1.82
C THR A 83 -12.23 -4.40 -1.58
N ALA A 84 -12.53 -4.07 -0.33
CA ALA A 84 -13.31 -2.89 0.01
C ALA A 84 -12.56 -1.58 -0.27
N VAL A 85 -11.25 -1.53 -0.02
CA VAL A 85 -10.40 -0.38 -0.39
C VAL A 85 -10.33 -0.23 -1.91
N GLY A 86 -10.25 -1.34 -2.64
CA GLY A 86 -10.24 -1.33 -4.10
C GLY A 86 -11.53 -0.81 -4.73
N GLY A 87 -12.68 -1.11 -4.13
CA GLY A 87 -13.98 -0.76 -4.69
C GLY A 87 -14.29 -1.56 -5.96
N MET A 88 -14.40 -0.92 -7.09
CA MET A 88 -14.70 -1.58 -8.38
C MET A 88 -13.46 -2.23 -9.01
N HIS A 89 -12.26 -1.79 -8.67
CA HIS A 89 -11.00 -2.29 -9.20
C HIS A 89 -10.06 -2.65 -8.06
N SER A 90 -9.32 -3.74 -8.21
CA SER A 90 -8.31 -4.13 -7.22
C SER A 90 -7.25 -3.02 -7.11
N PRO A 91 -6.74 -2.70 -5.90
CA PRO A 91 -5.57 -1.82 -5.79
C PRO A 91 -4.41 -2.37 -6.64
N ALA A 92 -3.71 -1.49 -7.35
CA ALA A 92 -2.57 -1.89 -8.17
C ALA A 92 -1.41 -2.43 -7.31
N LEU A 93 -1.21 -1.80 -6.15
CA LEU A 93 -0.21 -2.18 -5.16
C LEU A 93 -0.83 -2.24 -3.76
N VAL A 94 -0.43 -3.27 -2.98
CA VAL A 94 -0.82 -3.41 -1.57
C VAL A 94 0.42 -3.74 -0.74
N GLY A 95 0.90 -2.77 0.03
CA GLY A 95 1.91 -2.98 1.05
C GLY A 95 1.28 -3.56 2.31
N LEU A 96 1.88 -4.60 2.85
CA LEU A 96 1.47 -5.24 4.09
C LEU A 96 2.63 -5.25 5.07
N CYS A 97 2.35 -5.16 6.35
CA CYS A 97 3.31 -5.49 7.40
C CYS A 97 2.65 -6.36 8.49
N GLU A 98 3.49 -6.93 9.35
CA GLU A 98 3.13 -7.98 10.31
C GLU A 98 2.61 -9.24 9.61
N VAL A 99 3.24 -9.61 8.51
CA VAL A 99 3.11 -10.92 7.88
C VAL A 99 4.28 -11.78 8.31
N GLU A 100 4.04 -13.04 8.63
CA GLU A 100 5.07 -13.93 9.15
C GLU A 100 6.12 -14.32 8.09
N ASN A 101 5.68 -14.86 6.98
CA ASN A 101 6.56 -15.47 5.99
C ASN A 101 5.92 -15.57 4.60
N ASP A 102 6.66 -16.14 3.64
CA ASP A 102 6.18 -16.41 2.28
C ASP A 102 4.90 -17.26 2.26
N SER A 103 4.80 -18.26 3.14
CA SER A 103 3.66 -19.19 3.16
C SER A 103 2.34 -18.48 3.48
N VAL A 104 2.33 -17.51 4.41
CA VAL A 104 1.10 -16.78 4.76
C VAL A 104 0.69 -15.82 3.65
N VAL A 105 1.65 -15.23 2.92
CA VAL A 105 1.36 -14.35 1.77
C VAL A 105 0.89 -15.18 0.58
N PHE A 106 1.47 -16.35 0.34
CA PHE A 106 0.97 -17.32 -0.63
C PHE A 106 -0.45 -17.77 -0.31
N ASP A 107 -0.75 -18.13 0.93
CA ASP A 107 -2.09 -18.51 1.33
C ASP A 107 -3.09 -17.39 1.15
N LEU A 108 -2.68 -16.14 1.42
CA LEU A 108 -3.51 -14.96 1.18
C LEU A 108 -3.81 -14.77 -0.31
N THR A 109 -2.80 -14.84 -1.18
CA THR A 109 -2.93 -14.51 -2.61
C THR A 109 -3.45 -15.68 -3.45
N ALA A 110 -3.07 -16.93 -3.14
CA ALA A 110 -3.35 -18.10 -3.96
C ALA A 110 -4.48 -18.99 -3.41
N ARG A 111 -4.72 -19.01 -2.09
CA ARG A 111 -5.66 -19.93 -1.46
C ARG A 111 -6.86 -19.25 -0.80
N SER A 112 -6.70 -18.00 -0.36
CA SER A 112 -7.82 -17.22 0.19
C SER A 112 -8.76 -16.73 -0.95
N PRO A 113 -9.91 -16.10 -0.63
CA PRO A 113 -10.74 -15.50 -1.68
C PRO A 113 -10.04 -14.39 -2.48
N LEU A 114 -8.92 -13.82 -1.99
CA LEU A 114 -8.12 -12.83 -2.72
C LEU A 114 -7.53 -13.38 -4.03
N ARG A 115 -7.41 -14.71 -4.17
CA ARG A 115 -6.97 -15.37 -5.41
C ARG A 115 -7.72 -14.92 -6.67
N ALA A 116 -8.96 -14.47 -6.51
CA ALA A 116 -9.76 -13.99 -7.62
C ALA A 116 -9.20 -12.68 -8.22
N GLN A 117 -8.40 -11.93 -7.45
CA GLN A 117 -7.79 -10.68 -7.87
C GLN A 117 -6.40 -10.88 -8.49
N LYS A 118 -5.86 -12.10 -8.50
CA LYS A 118 -4.65 -12.54 -9.24
C LYS A 118 -3.39 -11.69 -8.91
N TYR A 119 -3.22 -11.30 -7.66
CA TYR A 119 -1.99 -10.65 -7.23
C TYR A 119 -0.78 -11.57 -7.36
N ASP A 120 0.32 -11.01 -7.83
CA ASP A 120 1.66 -11.50 -7.55
C ASP A 120 2.21 -10.78 -6.31
N TYR A 121 3.30 -11.28 -5.72
CA TYR A 121 3.82 -10.69 -4.49
C TYR A 121 5.32 -10.86 -4.33
N ILE A 122 5.89 -10.03 -3.47
CA ILE A 122 7.22 -10.17 -2.89
C ILE A 122 7.10 -9.97 -1.37
N VAL A 123 7.92 -10.67 -0.61
CA VAL A 123 8.01 -10.60 0.85
C VAL A 123 9.46 -10.55 1.26
N THR A 124 9.77 -9.89 2.39
CA THR A 124 11.12 -9.88 2.97
C THR A 124 11.40 -11.16 3.76
N ASP A 125 12.67 -11.41 4.05
CA ASP A 125 13.12 -12.39 5.03
C ASP A 125 13.99 -11.65 6.05
N SER A 126 13.32 -11.17 7.09
CA SER A 126 13.90 -10.26 8.07
C SER A 126 14.46 -11.01 9.27
N PRO A 127 15.50 -10.46 9.90
CA PRO A 127 16.07 -11.04 11.12
C PRO A 127 15.25 -10.74 12.39
N ASP A 128 14.02 -10.21 12.27
CA ASP A 128 13.13 -9.93 13.41
C ASP A 128 12.90 -11.18 14.25
N GLU A 129 13.06 -11.08 15.55
CA GLU A 129 12.97 -12.21 16.48
C GLU A 129 11.58 -12.84 16.53
N ARG A 130 10.51 -12.03 16.35
CA ARG A 130 9.13 -12.53 16.31
C ARG A 130 8.77 -13.20 14.99
N GLY A 131 9.64 -13.09 13.96
CA GLY A 131 9.37 -13.65 12.65
C GLY A 131 8.29 -12.87 11.88
N ILE A 132 8.27 -11.55 11.97
CA ILE A 132 7.35 -10.73 11.16
C ILE A 132 8.09 -9.95 10.09
N ASP A 133 7.45 -9.82 8.94
CA ASP A 133 7.97 -9.25 7.72
C ASP A 133 7.07 -8.20 7.12
N VAL A 134 7.51 -7.62 6.00
CA VAL A 134 6.73 -6.76 5.12
C VAL A 134 6.58 -7.40 3.75
N ALA A 135 5.45 -7.15 3.09
CA ALA A 135 5.19 -7.68 1.76
C ALA A 135 4.60 -6.60 0.84
N LEU A 136 4.78 -6.78 -0.45
CA LEU A 136 4.12 -6.02 -1.50
C LEU A 136 3.38 -6.97 -2.43
N LEU A 137 2.05 -6.81 -2.51
CA LEU A 137 1.23 -7.46 -3.52
C LEU A 137 1.08 -6.48 -4.70
N TYR A 138 1.09 -6.99 -5.93
CA TYR A 138 0.99 -6.13 -7.10
C TYR A 138 0.21 -6.78 -8.25
N GLN A 139 -0.50 -5.96 -9.04
CA GLN A 139 -1.18 -6.35 -10.27
C GLN A 139 -0.17 -6.32 -11.42
N ARG A 140 0.12 -7.48 -12.03
CA ARG A 140 1.14 -7.63 -13.08
C ARG A 140 0.86 -6.87 -14.37
N ASP A 141 -0.39 -6.56 -14.64
CA ASP A 141 -0.83 -5.77 -15.78
C ASP A 141 -0.66 -4.26 -15.57
N GLN A 142 -0.49 -3.81 -14.31
CA GLN A 142 -0.30 -2.41 -13.96
C GLN A 142 1.12 -2.09 -13.47
N PHE A 143 1.80 -3.06 -12.88
CA PHE A 143 3.14 -2.90 -12.31
C PHE A 143 4.00 -4.11 -12.65
N LYS A 144 4.95 -3.93 -13.58
CA LYS A 144 5.93 -4.96 -13.94
C LYS A 144 7.14 -4.85 -13.02
N LEU A 145 7.25 -5.76 -12.06
CA LEU A 145 8.41 -5.83 -11.16
C LEU A 145 9.70 -5.99 -11.97
N LEU A 146 10.66 -5.09 -11.78
CA LEU A 146 11.97 -5.10 -12.40
C LEU A 146 13.04 -5.55 -11.41
N GLU A 147 12.97 -5.08 -10.15
CA GLU A 147 13.97 -5.35 -9.13
C GLU A 147 13.32 -5.40 -7.74
N LYS A 148 13.83 -6.31 -6.89
CA LYS A 148 13.50 -6.40 -5.47
C LYS A 148 14.79 -6.23 -4.66
N ASN A 149 14.78 -5.32 -3.70
CA ASN A 149 15.85 -5.12 -2.74
C ASN A 149 15.29 -5.21 -1.31
N GLU A 150 16.11 -5.72 -0.41
CA GLU A 150 15.85 -5.74 1.02
C GLU A 150 16.99 -5.02 1.73
N TYR A 151 16.64 -4.04 2.56
CA TYR A 151 17.65 -3.28 3.30
C TYR A 151 17.55 -3.58 4.78
N ARG A 152 18.57 -4.24 5.30
CA ARG A 152 18.71 -4.51 6.73
C ARG A 152 19.08 -3.23 7.48
N ILE A 153 18.35 -2.94 8.55
CA ILE A 153 18.64 -1.80 9.41
C ILE A 153 19.82 -2.15 10.32
N SER A 154 20.82 -1.27 10.35
CA SER A 154 21.93 -1.32 11.31
C SER A 154 21.66 -0.31 12.40
N PHE A 155 21.55 -0.76 13.64
CA PHE A 155 21.28 0.11 14.78
C PHE A 155 22.56 0.67 15.37
N SER A 156 22.50 1.96 15.75
CA SER A 156 23.60 2.66 16.42
C SER A 156 23.81 2.16 17.85
N ASP A 157 22.75 1.69 18.52
CA ASP A 157 22.83 1.01 19.80
C ASP A 157 22.93 -0.51 19.60
N PRO A 158 24.08 -1.13 19.97
CA PRO A 158 24.26 -2.59 19.86
C PRO A 158 23.28 -3.43 20.69
N ALA A 159 22.66 -2.83 21.70
CA ALA A 159 21.65 -3.49 22.54
C ALA A 159 20.28 -3.59 21.86
N THR A 160 20.08 -2.88 20.74
CA THR A 160 18.87 -2.98 19.95
C THR A 160 18.86 -4.30 19.18
N GLY A 161 17.87 -5.14 19.47
CA GLY A 161 17.67 -6.39 18.73
C GLY A 161 17.38 -6.17 17.23
N PRO A 162 17.49 -7.22 16.41
CA PRO A 162 17.22 -7.14 14.98
C PRO A 162 15.76 -6.76 14.72
N SER A 163 15.51 -6.18 13.55
CA SER A 163 14.17 -5.71 13.15
C SER A 163 13.88 -6.04 11.70
N ARG A 164 12.70 -5.64 11.23
CA ARG A 164 12.25 -5.86 9.86
C ARG A 164 13.12 -5.12 8.86
N ASN A 165 13.39 -5.77 7.75
CA ASN A 165 14.04 -5.13 6.62
C ASN A 165 13.09 -4.12 5.96
N ILE A 166 13.66 -3.10 5.31
CA ILE A 166 12.91 -2.22 4.42
C ILE A 166 12.85 -2.90 3.05
N LEU A 167 11.64 -3.16 2.54
CA LEU A 167 11.44 -3.67 1.20
C LEU A 167 11.46 -2.53 0.19
N HIS A 168 12.23 -2.67 -0.89
CA HIS A 168 12.23 -1.75 -2.02
C HIS A 168 11.94 -2.53 -3.31
N ALA A 169 10.85 -2.20 -3.96
CA ALA A 169 10.47 -2.73 -5.26
C ALA A 169 10.63 -1.64 -6.33
N VAL A 170 11.31 -1.98 -7.40
CA VAL A 170 11.40 -1.15 -8.61
C VAL A 170 10.50 -1.77 -9.66
N GLY A 171 9.55 -1.02 -10.20
CA GLY A 171 8.66 -1.53 -11.22
C GLY A 171 8.39 -0.56 -12.34
N GLN A 172 8.08 -1.11 -13.51
CA GLN A 172 7.67 -0.35 -14.69
C GLN A 172 6.15 -0.25 -14.73
N LEU A 173 5.67 0.98 -14.88
CA LEU A 173 4.26 1.30 -15.07
C LEU A 173 3.84 1.11 -16.54
N VAL A 174 2.53 1.16 -16.81
CA VAL A 174 1.95 0.94 -18.15
C VAL A 174 2.40 1.96 -19.18
N ASN A 175 2.77 3.18 -18.77
CA ASN A 175 3.31 4.22 -19.64
C ASN A 175 4.84 4.12 -19.88
N GLY A 176 5.50 3.11 -19.29
CA GLY A 176 6.94 2.90 -19.40
C GLY A 176 7.77 3.55 -18.29
N ASP A 177 7.20 4.42 -17.48
CA ASP A 177 7.91 5.05 -16.37
C ASP A 177 8.26 4.04 -15.27
N THR A 178 9.27 4.40 -14.49
CA THR A 178 9.67 3.60 -13.32
C THR A 178 9.08 4.20 -12.06
N LEU A 179 8.50 3.33 -11.22
CA LEU A 179 8.05 3.65 -9.87
C LEU A 179 8.88 2.89 -8.85
N ASP A 180 9.46 3.59 -7.90
CA ASP A 180 10.15 3.05 -6.75
C ASP A 180 9.19 2.99 -5.55
N VAL A 181 8.99 1.81 -4.99
CA VAL A 181 8.04 1.58 -3.89
C VAL A 181 8.78 1.00 -2.70
N PHE A 182 8.72 1.70 -1.57
CA PHE A 182 9.24 1.21 -0.30
C PHE A 182 8.10 0.78 0.60
N VAL A 183 8.21 -0.41 1.20
CA VAL A 183 7.31 -0.89 2.26
C VAL A 183 8.11 -0.99 3.54
N CYS A 184 7.64 -0.29 4.57
CA CYS A 184 8.35 -0.11 5.83
C CYS A 184 7.52 -0.59 7.02
N HIS A 185 8.21 -1.16 8.03
CA HIS A 185 7.68 -1.33 9.36
C HIS A 185 8.77 -0.99 10.37
N PHE A 186 8.78 0.25 10.85
CA PHE A 186 9.83 0.76 11.73
C PHE A 186 9.76 0.13 13.13
N PRO A 187 10.87 0.15 13.90
CA PRO A 187 10.90 -0.34 15.26
C PRO A 187 9.77 0.24 16.12
N SER A 188 9.10 -0.65 16.87
CA SER A 188 7.97 -0.26 17.71
C SER A 188 8.38 0.65 18.87
N ARG A 189 7.38 1.30 19.50
CA ARG A 189 7.58 2.11 20.71
C ARG A 189 7.69 1.27 21.99
N SER A 190 8.08 0.00 21.87
CA SER A 190 8.32 -0.88 23.02
C SER A 190 9.36 -0.28 23.97
N GLY A 191 9.12 -0.34 25.27
CA GLY A 191 9.97 0.33 26.26
C GLY A 191 9.75 1.85 26.39
N GLY A 192 8.89 2.45 25.53
CA GLY A 192 8.57 3.88 25.53
C GLY A 192 9.08 4.63 24.29
N GLN A 193 8.37 5.68 23.93
CA GLN A 193 8.64 6.44 22.69
C GLN A 193 10.06 7.00 22.63
N LEU A 194 10.53 7.60 23.73
CA LEU A 194 11.88 8.21 23.79
C LEU A 194 12.98 7.15 23.82
N ALA A 195 12.78 6.05 24.51
CA ALA A 195 13.78 4.98 24.62
C ALA A 195 13.99 4.27 23.25
N SER A 196 12.94 4.12 22.46
CA SER A 196 12.99 3.48 21.14
C SER A 196 13.21 4.47 19.97
N GLU A 197 13.22 5.79 20.20
CA GLU A 197 13.44 6.82 19.16
C GLU A 197 14.74 6.60 18.36
N PRO A 198 15.91 6.27 18.98
CA PRO A 198 17.14 6.05 18.24
C PRO A 198 17.01 4.98 17.15
N ALA A 199 16.37 3.86 17.45
CA ALA A 199 16.19 2.78 16.47
C ALA A 199 15.33 3.21 15.26
N ARG A 200 14.29 4.02 15.48
CA ARG A 200 13.48 4.58 14.37
C ARG A 200 14.25 5.62 13.56
N LYS A 201 15.14 6.38 14.19
CA LYS A 201 16.06 7.30 13.47
C LYS A 201 17.04 6.56 12.59
N ASP A 202 17.59 5.43 13.06
CA ASP A 202 18.50 4.61 12.25
C ASP A 202 17.78 4.04 11.02
N ALA A 203 16.54 3.56 11.20
CA ALA A 203 15.70 3.11 10.08
C ALA A 203 15.40 4.26 9.09
N ALA A 204 15.10 5.43 9.61
CA ALA A 204 14.83 6.63 8.79
C ALA A 204 16.08 7.10 8.03
N LEU A 205 17.27 7.03 8.65
CA LEU A 205 18.54 7.38 8.02
C LEU A 205 18.88 6.42 6.86
N LEU A 206 18.68 5.12 7.07
CA LEU A 206 18.85 4.14 6.01
C LEU A 206 17.92 4.45 4.82
N LEU A 207 16.64 4.69 5.09
CA LEU A 207 15.65 5.02 4.07
C LEU A 207 16.00 6.33 3.34
N ARG A 208 16.44 7.37 4.07
CA ARG A 208 16.91 8.63 3.50
C ARG A 208 18.08 8.41 2.53
N ASN A 209 19.11 7.67 2.95
CA ASN A 209 20.27 7.37 2.10
C ASN A 209 19.86 6.65 0.79
N LYS A 210 18.87 5.76 0.86
CA LYS A 210 18.35 5.06 -0.34
C LYS A 210 17.59 6.00 -1.26
N THR A 211 16.74 6.85 -0.72
CA THR A 211 15.99 7.83 -1.54
C THR A 211 16.90 8.89 -2.14
N ASP A 212 17.93 9.36 -1.40
CA ASP A 212 18.93 10.29 -1.94
C ASP A 212 19.69 9.68 -3.12
N SER A 213 20.06 8.41 -3.03
CA SER A 213 20.69 7.71 -4.14
C SER A 213 19.78 7.67 -5.37
N LEU A 214 18.47 7.47 -5.20
CA LEU A 214 17.51 7.50 -6.30
C LEU A 214 17.39 8.89 -6.91
N PHE A 215 17.31 9.94 -6.10
CA PHE A 215 17.29 11.33 -6.60
C PHE A 215 18.56 11.69 -7.37
N CYS A 216 19.74 11.20 -6.93
CA CYS A 216 21.00 11.40 -7.66
C CYS A 216 21.08 10.64 -8.98
N CYS A 217 20.55 9.41 -9.03
CA CYS A 217 20.67 8.54 -10.19
C CYS A 217 19.59 8.74 -11.25
N ARG A 218 18.45 9.32 -10.89
CA ARG A 218 17.29 9.48 -11.77
C ARG A 218 16.92 10.95 -11.90
N GLY A 219 16.80 11.45 -13.13
CA GLY A 219 16.44 12.85 -13.38
C GLY A 219 15.04 13.21 -12.84
N GLN A 220 14.10 12.25 -12.86
CA GLN A 220 12.77 12.36 -12.27
C GLN A 220 12.45 11.07 -11.54
N ALA A 221 12.57 11.08 -10.21
CA ALA A 221 12.32 9.92 -9.38
C ALA A 221 10.86 9.91 -8.91
N HIS A 222 10.10 8.89 -9.33
CA HIS A 222 8.77 8.62 -8.78
C HIS A 222 8.93 7.65 -7.60
N ILE A 223 8.86 8.17 -6.38
CA ILE A 223 9.07 7.40 -5.16
C ILE A 223 7.79 7.42 -4.32
N VAL A 224 7.31 6.23 -3.95
CA VAL A 224 6.25 6.03 -2.96
C VAL A 224 6.81 5.24 -1.80
N ILE A 225 6.75 5.79 -0.61
CA ILE A 225 7.11 5.14 0.64
C ILE A 225 5.84 4.96 1.45
N MET A 226 5.56 3.76 1.87
CA MET A 226 4.40 3.43 2.69
C MET A 226 4.80 2.53 3.85
N GLY A 227 4.14 2.68 4.98
CA GLY A 227 4.51 1.84 6.13
C GLY A 227 3.83 2.24 7.43
N ASP A 228 4.00 1.36 8.42
CA ASP A 228 3.84 1.66 9.83
C ASP A 228 5.19 2.17 10.35
N PHE A 229 5.27 3.48 10.53
CA PHE A 229 6.51 4.13 10.98
C PHE A 229 6.65 4.13 12.50
N ASN A 230 5.63 3.72 13.25
CA ASN A 230 5.61 3.78 14.70
C ASN A 230 5.96 5.17 15.29
N ASP A 231 5.92 6.22 14.46
CA ASP A 231 6.10 7.63 14.79
C ASP A 231 5.08 8.48 14.02
N HIS A 232 4.74 9.66 14.56
CA HIS A 232 3.91 10.62 13.87
C HIS A 232 4.69 11.36 12.76
N PRO A 233 4.01 11.94 11.76
CA PRO A 233 4.66 12.71 10.68
C PRO A 233 5.66 13.78 11.18
N ASN A 234 5.41 14.40 12.32
CA ASN A 234 6.25 15.42 12.93
C ASN A 234 7.29 14.90 13.91
N ASP A 235 7.35 13.59 14.18
CA ASP A 235 8.40 13.02 15.02
C ASP A 235 9.76 13.08 14.31
N LYS A 236 10.84 13.14 15.07
CA LYS A 236 12.19 13.44 14.55
C LYS A 236 12.71 12.45 13.53
N SER A 237 12.32 11.18 13.65
CA SER A 237 12.70 10.16 12.65
C SER A 237 12.22 10.53 11.25
N LEU A 238 10.97 11.02 11.12
CA LEU A 238 10.37 11.36 9.85
C LEU A 238 10.66 12.80 9.43
N SER A 239 10.46 13.78 10.33
CA SER A 239 10.59 15.19 9.98
C SER A 239 12.04 15.67 9.87
N CYS A 240 12.96 15.15 10.71
CA CYS A 240 14.35 15.63 10.76
C CYS A 240 15.32 14.68 10.07
N VAL A 241 15.19 13.36 10.25
CA VAL A 241 16.15 12.38 9.73
C VAL A 241 15.77 11.96 8.31
N LEU A 242 14.55 11.49 8.08
CA LEU A 242 14.05 11.19 6.73
C LEU A 242 13.84 12.47 5.92
N GLN A 243 13.61 13.60 6.60
CA GLN A 243 13.30 14.90 6.00
C GLN A 243 12.03 14.88 5.13
N ALA A 244 11.02 14.11 5.58
CA ALA A 244 9.71 14.10 4.97
C ALA A 244 8.95 15.36 5.39
N GLN A 245 8.80 16.28 4.44
CA GLN A 245 8.26 17.61 4.70
C GLN A 245 6.73 17.64 4.71
N MET A 246 6.17 18.74 5.18
CA MET A 246 4.77 19.09 4.96
C MET A 246 4.59 19.50 3.49
N LEU A 247 3.42 19.20 2.91
CA LEU A 247 3.07 19.65 1.56
C LEU A 247 3.21 21.17 1.44
N SER A 248 3.79 21.62 0.33
CA SER A 248 3.90 23.03 -0.06
C SER A 248 3.22 23.29 -1.40
N ASP A 249 2.92 24.55 -1.68
CA ASP A 249 2.32 24.95 -2.97
C ASP A 249 3.30 24.75 -4.14
N GLU A 250 4.61 24.83 -3.86
CA GLU A 250 5.69 24.62 -4.82
C GLU A 250 6.62 23.51 -4.32
N PRO A 251 6.26 22.23 -4.54
CA PRO A 251 7.08 21.12 -4.09
C PRO A 251 8.36 20.98 -4.93
N ASN A 252 9.48 20.75 -4.25
CA ASN A 252 10.73 20.39 -4.89
C ASN A 252 10.70 18.92 -5.31
N GLU A 253 10.95 18.66 -6.60
CA GLU A 253 10.87 17.31 -7.18
C GLU A 253 11.80 16.29 -6.51
N SER A 254 12.94 16.73 -5.95
CA SER A 254 13.96 15.90 -5.29
C SER A 254 13.83 15.87 -3.77
N GLU A 255 12.67 16.18 -3.23
CA GLU A 255 12.37 16.13 -1.81
C GLU A 255 11.23 15.16 -1.50
N LEU A 256 11.12 14.78 -0.24
CA LEU A 256 10.08 13.87 0.26
C LEU A 256 9.00 14.65 1.00
N TYR A 257 7.74 14.28 0.77
CA TYR A 257 6.56 14.92 1.36
C TYR A 257 5.67 13.89 2.03
N ASN A 258 5.33 14.15 3.30
CA ASN A 258 4.42 13.29 4.06
C ASN A 258 2.97 13.75 3.89
N LEU A 259 2.14 12.90 3.33
CA LEU A 259 0.76 13.24 2.95
C LEU A 259 -0.19 13.38 4.15
N PHE A 260 0.24 12.99 5.34
CA PHE A 260 -0.55 13.11 6.57
C PHE A 260 -0.10 14.25 7.48
N TYR A 261 0.97 14.96 7.15
CA TYR A 261 1.58 15.95 8.04
C TYR A 261 0.60 17.05 8.52
N HIS A 262 -0.28 17.51 7.64
CA HIS A 262 -1.26 18.56 7.96
C HIS A 262 -2.41 18.07 8.86
N ARG A 263 -2.64 16.75 8.94
CA ARG A 263 -3.78 16.14 9.65
C ARG A 263 -3.48 15.71 11.07
N ILE A 264 -2.23 15.81 11.53
CA ILE A 264 -1.82 15.38 12.88
C ILE A 264 -2.51 16.14 14.03
N LYS A 265 -3.09 17.31 13.75
CA LYS A 265 -3.81 18.13 14.74
C LYS A 265 -5.30 17.76 14.85
N GLU A 266 -5.81 16.91 13.99
CA GLU A 266 -7.21 16.50 14.00
C GLU A 266 -7.46 15.46 15.11
N THR A 267 -8.37 15.74 16.03
CA THR A 267 -8.58 14.93 17.25
C THR A 267 -9.15 13.52 16.99
N ASP A 268 -9.93 13.34 15.91
CA ASP A 268 -10.58 12.07 15.57
C ASP A 268 -9.98 11.42 14.29
N PHE A 269 -8.78 11.86 13.90
CA PHE A 269 -8.05 11.35 12.78
C PHE A 269 -6.86 10.49 13.20
N GLY A 270 -6.70 9.35 12.58
CA GLY A 270 -5.58 8.45 12.79
C GLY A 270 -5.82 7.08 12.18
N THR A 271 -4.77 6.29 12.15
CA THR A 271 -4.74 4.92 11.61
C THR A 271 -4.72 3.88 12.74
N TYR A 272 -4.25 4.25 13.91
CA TYR A 272 -4.12 3.42 15.11
C TYR A 272 -4.77 4.11 16.31
N LYS A 273 -5.29 3.34 17.28
CA LYS A 273 -5.87 3.94 18.49
C LYS A 273 -5.25 3.39 19.76
N PHE A 274 -4.50 4.23 20.47
CA PHE A 274 -3.86 3.88 21.72
C PHE A 274 -4.41 4.68 22.89
N ARG A 275 -4.78 4.00 23.99
CA ARG A 275 -5.33 4.64 25.22
C ARG A 275 -6.45 5.65 24.97
N GLY A 276 -7.24 5.40 23.91
CA GLY A 276 -8.38 6.23 23.56
C GLY A 276 -8.09 7.42 22.63
N GLN A 277 -6.84 7.64 22.27
CA GLN A 277 -6.41 8.66 21.30
C GLN A 277 -6.05 8.04 19.97
N TRP A 278 -6.42 8.71 18.87
CA TRP A 278 -6.02 8.33 17.54
C TRP A 278 -4.59 8.80 17.27
N GLU A 279 -3.81 7.94 16.65
CA GLU A 279 -2.43 8.17 16.24
C GLU A 279 -2.28 7.91 14.74
N VAL A 280 -1.40 8.66 14.07
CA VAL A 280 -1.10 8.52 12.64
C VAL A 280 0.23 7.81 12.52
N LEU A 281 0.22 6.48 12.51
CA LEU A 281 1.42 5.64 12.44
C LEU A 281 1.63 5.06 11.05
N ASP A 282 0.54 4.71 10.35
CA ASP A 282 0.55 4.23 8.98
C ASP A 282 0.47 5.43 8.04
N GLN A 283 1.49 5.60 7.18
CA GLN A 283 1.64 6.83 6.40
C GLN A 283 2.08 6.56 4.98
N PHE A 284 1.83 7.56 4.13
CA PHE A 284 2.40 7.68 2.79
C PHE A 284 3.31 8.90 2.72
N ILE A 285 4.53 8.67 2.20
CA ILE A 285 5.52 9.70 1.91
C ILE A 285 5.88 9.55 0.42
N VAL A 286 5.93 10.65 -0.31
CA VAL A 286 6.15 10.64 -1.76
C VAL A 286 7.22 11.61 -2.17
N SER A 287 7.88 11.38 -3.32
CA SER A 287 8.75 12.38 -3.95
C SER A 287 7.92 13.55 -4.48
N GLY A 288 8.50 14.75 -4.47
CA GLY A 288 7.83 15.97 -4.95
C GLY A 288 7.44 15.91 -6.42
N ASN A 289 8.13 15.11 -7.24
CA ASN A 289 7.76 14.88 -8.62
C ASN A 289 6.33 14.29 -8.75
N LEU A 290 5.90 13.42 -7.82
CA LEU A 290 4.54 12.88 -7.80
C LEU A 290 3.47 13.90 -7.39
N LEU A 291 3.84 15.08 -6.92
CA LEU A 291 2.92 16.17 -6.58
C LEU A 291 2.64 17.11 -7.77
N SER A 292 3.45 17.02 -8.82
CA SER A 292 3.33 17.85 -10.02
C SER A 292 2.32 17.27 -11.01
N LYS A 293 1.19 17.94 -11.24
CA LYS A 293 0.19 17.54 -12.25
C LYS A 293 0.73 17.55 -13.69
N ASN A 294 1.90 18.13 -13.91
CA ASN A 294 2.58 18.14 -15.21
C ASN A 294 3.42 16.89 -15.44
N ALA A 295 3.75 16.14 -14.38
CA ALA A 295 4.45 14.87 -14.49
C ALA A 295 3.62 13.80 -15.22
N SER A 296 4.29 12.79 -15.77
CA SER A 296 3.66 11.63 -16.39
C SER A 296 2.96 10.70 -15.38
N VAL A 297 3.44 10.72 -14.13
CA VAL A 297 2.85 10.03 -12.99
C VAL A 297 2.69 11.04 -11.85
N PHE A 298 1.49 11.17 -11.32
CA PHE A 298 1.23 12.14 -10.23
C PHE A 298 0.06 11.71 -9.33
N LEU A 299 0.03 12.26 -8.12
CA LEU A 299 -1.06 12.06 -7.18
C LEU A 299 -2.35 12.73 -7.67
N LYS A 300 -3.44 11.97 -7.65
CA LYS A 300 -4.76 12.47 -8.07
C LYS A 300 -5.22 13.68 -7.26
N ASN A 301 -5.05 13.64 -5.95
CA ASN A 301 -5.59 14.64 -5.01
C ASN A 301 -4.53 15.12 -4.00
N ASN A 302 -3.27 14.96 -4.18
CA ASN A 302 -2.21 15.33 -3.19
C ASN A 302 -2.53 14.95 -1.72
N GLU A 303 -3.35 13.92 -1.52
CA GLU A 303 -3.82 13.47 -0.21
C GLU A 303 -3.77 11.96 -0.12
N ALA A 304 -3.49 11.47 1.09
CA ALA A 304 -3.70 10.08 1.45
C ALA A 304 -4.99 9.93 2.27
N THR A 305 -5.66 8.81 2.08
CA THR A 305 -6.94 8.52 2.73
C THR A 305 -6.78 7.39 3.74
N VAL A 306 -7.32 7.60 4.96
CA VAL A 306 -7.54 6.51 5.92
C VAL A 306 -8.89 5.86 5.60
N PHE A 307 -8.88 4.59 5.26
CA PHE A 307 -10.11 3.84 4.96
C PHE A 307 -10.79 3.42 6.26
N LYS A 308 -11.83 4.13 6.63
CA LYS A 308 -12.53 4.03 7.91
C LYS A 308 -13.96 3.53 7.73
N ALA A 309 -14.12 2.34 7.12
CA ALA A 309 -15.42 1.70 6.94
C ALA A 309 -15.99 1.18 8.27
N ASP A 310 -17.31 1.21 8.45
CA ASP A 310 -17.96 0.81 9.71
C ASP A 310 -17.63 -0.63 10.12
N PHE A 311 -17.45 -1.55 9.18
CA PHE A 311 -17.10 -2.93 9.51
C PHE A 311 -15.68 -3.11 10.09
N LEU A 312 -14.80 -2.10 9.92
CA LEU A 312 -13.45 -2.07 10.51
C LEU A 312 -13.44 -1.53 11.93
N LEU A 313 -14.57 -1.06 12.42
CA LEU A 313 -14.68 -0.38 13.70
C LEU A 313 -15.58 -1.15 14.67
N GLU A 314 -15.22 -1.12 15.93
CA GLU A 314 -16.09 -1.51 17.04
C GLU A 314 -16.20 -0.34 18.03
N GLU A 315 -17.23 -0.35 18.85
CA GLU A 315 -17.36 0.61 19.95
C GLU A 315 -16.70 0.08 21.22
N ASP A 316 -15.98 0.94 21.91
CA ASP A 316 -15.46 0.64 23.24
C ASP A 316 -16.57 0.76 24.29
N LYS A 317 -16.25 0.45 25.57
CA LYS A 317 -17.21 0.54 26.68
C LYS A 317 -17.77 1.94 26.91
N LYS A 318 -17.18 2.98 26.29
CA LYS A 318 -17.62 4.40 26.38
C LYS A 318 -18.33 4.86 25.11
N GLY A 319 -18.66 3.95 24.19
CA GLY A 319 -19.29 4.25 22.91
C GLY A 319 -18.38 4.93 21.89
N LYS A 320 -17.05 4.94 22.14
CA LYS A 320 -16.09 5.52 21.17
C LYS A 320 -15.63 4.47 20.17
N LYS A 321 -15.66 4.83 18.88
CA LYS A 321 -15.18 3.96 17.80
C LYS A 321 -13.67 3.74 17.90
N ARG A 322 -13.23 2.50 17.65
CA ARG A 322 -11.83 2.07 17.54
C ARG A 322 -11.70 0.98 16.48
N PRO A 323 -10.50 0.67 15.98
CA PRO A 323 -10.31 -0.45 15.09
C PRO A 323 -10.79 -1.77 15.72
N TYR A 324 -11.49 -2.58 14.94
CA TYR A 324 -11.96 -3.90 15.35
C TYR A 324 -10.85 -4.93 15.13
N ARG A 325 -10.04 -5.11 16.15
CA ARG A 325 -8.80 -5.90 16.12
C ARG A 325 -9.04 -7.40 16.29
N THR A 326 -8.02 -8.18 15.97
CA THR A 326 -8.04 -9.64 16.08
C THR A 326 -8.13 -10.11 17.53
N TYR A 327 -7.36 -9.50 18.42
CA TYR A 327 -7.33 -9.78 19.84
C TYR A 327 -7.43 -8.50 20.69
N MET A 328 -8.01 -8.67 21.89
CA MET A 328 -7.96 -7.67 22.95
C MET A 328 -7.32 -8.31 24.18
N GLY A 329 -6.01 -8.06 24.38
CA GLY A 329 -5.22 -8.88 25.28
C GLY A 329 -5.31 -10.35 24.83
N PRO A 330 -5.57 -11.32 25.71
CA PRO A 330 -5.67 -12.74 25.33
C PRO A 330 -7.03 -13.11 24.70
N VAL A 331 -8.00 -12.20 24.66
CA VAL A 331 -9.36 -12.48 24.20
C VAL A 331 -9.47 -12.35 22.69
N TYR A 332 -9.77 -13.45 22.01
CA TYR A 332 -10.03 -13.44 20.57
C TYR A 332 -11.32 -12.70 20.24
N LYS A 333 -11.21 -11.68 19.39
CA LYS A 333 -12.32 -10.85 18.91
C LYS A 333 -12.74 -11.24 17.49
N GLY A 334 -11.82 -11.75 16.69
CA GLY A 334 -12.05 -12.16 15.31
C GLY A 334 -12.31 -11.00 14.35
N GLY A 335 -11.80 -9.82 14.71
CA GLY A 335 -11.83 -8.60 13.92
C GLY A 335 -10.81 -8.59 12.78
N PHE A 336 -10.39 -7.41 12.38
CA PHE A 336 -9.56 -7.19 11.19
C PHE A 336 -8.11 -6.88 11.55
N SER A 337 -7.87 -5.74 12.18
CA SER A 337 -6.58 -5.27 12.68
C SER A 337 -6.79 -4.18 13.71
N ASP A 338 -5.77 -3.87 14.50
CA ASP A 338 -5.72 -2.68 15.37
C ASP A 338 -5.29 -1.41 14.61
N HIS A 339 -4.92 -1.55 13.34
CA HIS A 339 -4.67 -0.47 12.40
C HIS A 339 -5.80 -0.35 11.37
N LEU A 340 -5.96 0.84 10.80
CA LEU A 340 -6.82 1.10 9.64
C LEU A 340 -5.97 1.21 8.38
N PRO A 341 -6.42 0.65 7.25
CA PRO A 341 -5.68 0.76 6.01
C PRO A 341 -5.67 2.20 5.48
N VAL A 342 -4.58 2.54 4.80
CA VAL A 342 -4.41 3.82 4.14
C VAL A 342 -4.18 3.62 2.64
N PHE A 343 -4.56 4.59 1.80
CA PHE A 343 -4.33 4.50 0.36
C PHE A 343 -4.16 5.87 -0.29
N ILE A 344 -3.53 5.86 -1.45
CA ILE A 344 -3.41 6.97 -2.40
C ILE A 344 -3.83 6.51 -3.79
N ASP A 345 -4.23 7.45 -4.64
CA ASP A 345 -4.50 7.22 -6.05
C ASP A 345 -3.48 8.01 -6.90
N LEU A 346 -2.77 7.31 -7.77
CA LEU A 346 -1.92 7.90 -8.78
C LEU A 346 -2.66 7.94 -10.12
N ILE A 347 -2.33 8.94 -10.92
CA ILE A 347 -2.71 9.07 -12.31
C ILE A 347 -1.48 8.77 -13.15
N ILE A 348 -1.63 7.89 -14.13
CA ILE A 348 -0.61 7.55 -15.10
C ILE A 348 -1.10 8.07 -16.46
N LYS A 349 -0.29 8.94 -17.11
CA LYS A 349 -0.57 9.51 -18.43
C LYS A 349 0.03 8.68 -19.53
#